data_90a1541207e0bd6a2caf7cae56549493
#
_entry.id   90a1541207e0bd6a2caf7cae56549493
#
_cell.length_a   1.000
_cell.length_b   1.000
_cell.length_c   1.000
_cell.angle_alpha   90.00
_cell.angle_beta   90.00
_cell.angle_gamma   90.00
#
_symmetry.space_group_name_H-M   'P 1'
#
loop_
_entity.id
_entity.type
_entity.pdbx_description
1 polymer ?
#
loop_
_entity_poly.entity_id
_entity_poly.type
_entity_poly.pdbx_seq_one_letter_code
_entity_poly.pdbx_strand_id
1 'polypeptide(L)'
;MKHLARFLLSLLVVASAAVHADALTVAVAANAEFAFNDLAAEFKKESGQDLKPIINSSGKFVTQIMNGAPYDVFLSADMEFPEKLYQAGYAVAAPKPYAYGALVVWTMKDLDLHTWQSALATAAVSKIAVANPQTAPYGRETMKALGKAKLDQVLAPKLVFGESIAQTNQYIFSAVADVGFTAKSVVLAPDMKGKGKWIEVPKDLYEPIAQGAVILKHGQETNPKLAQEFYAFLYSDKARAILEHYGYLLP
;
A
#
# COMPACT_ATOMS: atom_id res chain seq x y z
N MET A 1 -60.40 -40.85 40.21
CA MET A 1 -58.98 -40.70 40.50
C MET A 1 -58.32 -40.51 39.16
N LYS A 2 -58.02 -39.29 38.82
CA LYS A 2 -57.56 -38.89 37.45
C LYS A 2 -56.11 -38.37 37.54
N HIS A 3 -55.15 -39.10 36.95
CA HIS A 3 -53.81 -38.66 36.85
C HIS A 3 -53.65 -37.71 35.63
N LEU A 4 -53.30 -36.44 35.90
CA LEU A 4 -53.03 -35.42 34.90
C LEU A 4 -51.55 -35.43 34.64
N ALA A 5 -51.14 -36.04 33.51
CA ALA A 5 -49.75 -35.98 33.03
C ALA A 5 -49.52 -34.62 32.39
N ARG A 6 -48.63 -33.80 32.99
CA ARG A 6 -48.13 -32.54 32.39
C ARG A 6 -46.93 -32.85 31.52
N PHE A 7 -47.14 -32.78 30.22
CA PHE A 7 -46.04 -32.76 29.22
C PHE A 7 -45.42 -31.35 29.19
N LEU A 8 -44.22 -31.19 29.77
CA LEU A 8 -43.40 -29.98 29.58
C LEU A 8 -42.66 -30.16 28.27
N LEU A 9 -43.06 -29.42 27.24
CA LEU A 9 -42.36 -29.29 25.97
C LEU A 9 -41.26 -28.25 26.16
N SER A 10 -40.01 -28.68 26.40
CA SER A 10 -38.83 -27.79 26.48
C SER A 10 -38.45 -27.37 25.07
N LEU A 11 -38.78 -26.13 24.72
CA LEU A 11 -38.35 -25.49 23.47
C LEU A 11 -36.84 -25.13 23.58
N LEU A 12 -35.97 -25.94 22.97
CA LEU A 12 -34.56 -25.65 22.87
C LEU A 12 -34.36 -24.53 21.83
N VAL A 13 -34.25 -23.29 22.27
CA VAL A 13 -33.83 -22.17 21.41
C VAL A 13 -32.33 -22.33 21.17
N VAL A 14 -31.97 -22.88 20.03
CA VAL A 14 -30.58 -22.84 19.53
C VAL A 14 -30.30 -21.41 19.11
N ALA A 15 -29.70 -20.64 20.02
CA ALA A 15 -29.12 -19.35 19.67
C ALA A 15 -27.92 -19.61 18.75
N SER A 16 -28.12 -19.46 17.45
CA SER A 16 -27.02 -19.39 16.50
C SER A 16 -26.22 -18.17 16.88
N ALA A 17 -25.11 -18.36 17.60
CA ALA A 17 -24.11 -17.33 17.75
C ALA A 17 -23.60 -17.03 16.33
N ALA A 18 -23.95 -15.87 15.79
CA ALA A 18 -23.30 -15.35 14.60
C ALA A 18 -21.82 -15.20 14.97
N VAL A 19 -21.00 -16.13 14.50
CA VAL A 19 -19.55 -15.97 14.52
C VAL A 19 -19.28 -14.77 13.62
N HIS A 20 -19.11 -13.59 14.22
CA HIS A 20 -18.51 -12.47 13.50
C HIS A 20 -17.11 -12.92 13.15
N ALA A 21 -16.88 -13.27 11.90
CA ALA A 21 -15.52 -13.41 11.40
C ALA A 21 -14.85 -12.06 11.62
N ASP A 22 -13.73 -12.06 12.33
CA ASP A 22 -12.95 -10.84 12.52
C ASP A 22 -12.59 -10.26 11.15
N ALA A 23 -12.66 -8.93 11.02
CA ALA A 23 -12.32 -8.25 9.78
C ALA A 23 -10.90 -8.62 9.34
N LEU A 24 -10.72 -8.91 8.05
CA LEU A 24 -9.42 -9.28 7.49
C LEU A 24 -8.41 -8.13 7.67
N THR A 25 -7.32 -8.39 8.38
CA THR A 25 -6.28 -7.39 8.62
C THR A 25 -5.27 -7.40 7.46
N VAL A 26 -5.24 -6.32 6.69
CA VAL A 26 -4.40 -6.19 5.50
C VAL A 26 -3.23 -5.24 5.77
N ALA A 27 -2.00 -5.75 5.66
CA ALA A 27 -0.80 -4.94 5.65
C ALA A 27 -0.66 -4.27 4.27
N VAL A 28 -0.79 -2.96 4.19
CA VAL A 28 -0.84 -2.20 2.93
C VAL A 28 0.33 -1.25 2.84
N ALA A 29 1.16 -1.40 1.81
CA ALA A 29 2.23 -0.45 1.53
C ALA A 29 1.66 0.96 1.29
N ALA A 30 2.26 1.97 1.93
CA ALA A 30 1.70 3.31 2.05
C ALA A 30 1.42 4.04 0.72
N ASN A 31 2.07 3.63 -0.38
CA ASN A 31 1.76 4.16 -1.72
C ASN A 31 0.38 3.74 -2.23
N ALA A 32 -0.17 2.64 -1.70
CA ALA A 32 -1.47 2.11 -2.11
C ALA A 32 -2.63 2.55 -1.18
N GLU A 33 -2.37 3.32 -0.13
CA GLU A 33 -3.35 3.71 0.90
C GLU A 33 -4.65 4.23 0.30
N PHE A 34 -4.60 5.21 -0.60
CA PHE A 34 -5.79 5.83 -1.19
C PHE A 34 -6.55 4.85 -2.10
N ALA A 35 -5.84 4.13 -2.96
CA ALA A 35 -6.46 3.12 -3.83
C ALA A 35 -7.06 1.97 -2.99
N PHE A 36 -6.42 1.60 -1.88
CA PHE A 36 -6.91 0.56 -1.00
C PHE A 36 -8.24 0.93 -0.35
N ASN A 37 -8.46 2.18 0.00
CA ASN A 37 -9.74 2.63 0.56
C ASN A 37 -10.91 2.34 -0.41
N ASP A 38 -10.72 2.62 -1.69
CA ASP A 38 -11.73 2.35 -2.72
C ASP A 38 -11.85 0.83 -3.00
N LEU A 39 -10.73 0.10 -3.01
CA LEU A 39 -10.74 -1.36 -3.10
C LEU A 39 -11.51 -2.00 -1.94
N ALA A 40 -11.29 -1.53 -0.71
CA ALA A 40 -11.98 -2.03 0.46
C ALA A 40 -13.48 -1.70 0.42
N ALA A 41 -13.85 -0.50 -0.02
CA ALA A 41 -15.24 -0.10 -0.17
C ALA A 41 -15.97 -0.96 -1.22
N GLU A 42 -15.32 -1.25 -2.38
CA GLU A 42 -15.91 -2.08 -3.42
C GLU A 42 -15.98 -3.55 -2.99
N PHE A 43 -14.93 -4.07 -2.33
CA PHE A 43 -14.94 -5.42 -1.77
C PHE A 43 -16.08 -5.60 -0.75
N LYS A 44 -16.31 -4.60 0.12
CA LYS A 44 -17.42 -4.62 1.07
C LYS A 44 -18.80 -4.67 0.39
N LYS A 45 -18.98 -3.96 -0.73
CA LYS A 45 -20.24 -4.03 -1.50
C LYS A 45 -20.49 -5.42 -2.07
N GLU A 46 -19.43 -6.13 -2.49
CA GLU A 46 -19.56 -7.47 -3.08
C GLU A 46 -19.72 -8.57 -2.03
N SER A 47 -18.89 -8.53 -0.99
CA SER A 47 -18.77 -9.62 -0.01
C SER A 47 -19.57 -9.38 1.27
N GLY A 48 -19.97 -8.13 1.55
CA GLY A 48 -20.53 -7.73 2.83
C GLY A 48 -19.48 -7.68 3.98
N GLN A 49 -18.20 -7.92 3.69
CA GLN A 49 -17.13 -8.05 4.67
C GLN A 49 -16.25 -6.79 4.73
N ASP A 50 -15.83 -6.45 5.93
CA ASP A 50 -14.92 -5.32 6.16
C ASP A 50 -13.45 -5.77 6.07
N LEU A 51 -12.61 -4.88 5.54
CA LEU A 51 -11.16 -5.00 5.58
C LEU A 51 -10.59 -3.99 6.57
N LYS A 52 -9.58 -4.40 7.34
CA LYS A 52 -8.86 -3.55 8.29
C LYS A 52 -7.45 -3.24 7.75
N PRO A 53 -7.25 -2.10 7.08
CA PRO A 53 -5.91 -1.74 6.61
C PRO A 53 -5.01 -1.30 7.76
N ILE A 54 -3.76 -1.73 7.69
CA ILE A 54 -2.65 -1.14 8.44
C ILE A 54 -1.68 -0.59 7.40
N ILE A 55 -1.31 0.68 7.53
CA ILE A 55 -0.49 1.40 6.54
C ILE A 55 0.93 1.58 7.05
N ASN A 56 1.93 1.12 6.29
CA ASN A 56 3.34 1.31 6.60
C ASN A 56 4.21 1.12 5.35
N SER A 57 5.55 1.18 5.49
CA SER A 57 6.46 0.76 4.41
C SER A 57 6.54 -0.76 4.31
N SER A 58 6.79 -1.27 3.09
CA SER A 58 6.84 -2.71 2.82
C SER A 58 7.87 -3.44 3.69
N GLY A 59 9.07 -2.86 3.85
CA GLY A 59 10.12 -3.47 4.66
C GLY A 59 9.81 -3.51 6.16
N LYS A 60 9.07 -2.51 6.70
CA LYS A 60 8.60 -2.56 8.09
C LYS A 60 7.59 -3.68 8.30
N PHE A 61 6.69 -3.92 7.35
CA PHE A 61 5.78 -5.06 7.42
C PHE A 61 6.51 -6.38 7.43
N VAL A 62 7.55 -6.56 6.60
CA VAL A 62 8.35 -7.79 6.62
C VAL A 62 8.93 -8.02 8.02
N THR A 63 9.51 -6.99 8.64
CA THR A 63 10.03 -7.11 10.00
C THR A 63 8.94 -7.48 11.00
N GLN A 64 7.78 -6.83 10.94
CA GLN A 64 6.65 -7.11 11.84
C GLN A 64 6.10 -8.53 11.65
N ILE A 65 5.90 -8.97 10.41
CA ILE A 65 5.39 -10.32 10.07
C ILE A 65 6.36 -11.40 10.58
N MET A 66 7.65 -11.23 10.34
CA MET A 66 8.67 -12.18 10.82
C MET A 66 8.77 -12.20 12.36
N ASN A 67 8.32 -11.15 13.04
CA ASN A 67 8.21 -11.08 14.50
C ASN A 67 6.81 -11.47 15.02
N GLY A 68 5.95 -12.08 14.18
CA GLY A 68 4.68 -12.64 14.59
C GLY A 68 3.49 -11.68 14.58
N ALA A 69 3.58 -10.53 13.91
CA ALA A 69 2.43 -9.64 13.75
C ALA A 69 1.30 -10.32 12.97
N PRO A 70 0.04 -10.26 13.45
CA PRO A 70 -1.10 -11.02 12.93
C PRO A 70 -1.75 -10.33 11.73
N TYR A 71 -1.04 -10.29 10.61
CA TYR A 71 -1.60 -9.82 9.34
C TYR A 71 -2.07 -11.00 8.49
N ASP A 72 -3.16 -10.82 7.77
CA ASP A 72 -3.80 -11.86 6.95
C ASP A 72 -3.33 -11.83 5.49
N VAL A 73 -3.23 -10.62 4.94
CA VAL A 73 -2.77 -10.37 3.56
C VAL A 73 -1.76 -9.24 3.57
N PHE A 74 -0.75 -9.33 2.71
CA PHE A 74 0.24 -8.28 2.52
C PHE A 74 0.26 -7.79 1.08
N LEU A 75 0.04 -6.47 0.91
CA LEU A 75 0.17 -5.73 -0.34
C LEU A 75 1.44 -4.89 -0.29
N SER A 76 2.47 -5.36 -0.99
CA SER A 76 3.78 -4.70 -1.05
C SER A 76 3.87 -3.73 -2.21
N ALA A 77 4.75 -2.74 -2.07
CA ALA A 77 5.14 -1.82 -3.14
C ALA A 77 6.25 -2.37 -4.06
N ASP A 78 6.68 -3.62 -3.89
CA ASP A 78 7.60 -4.35 -4.75
C ASP A 78 7.32 -5.86 -4.70
N MET A 79 8.10 -6.63 -5.47
CA MET A 79 8.07 -8.09 -5.45
C MET A 79 9.08 -8.70 -4.47
N GLU A 80 10.15 -7.98 -4.12
CA GLU A 80 11.25 -8.49 -3.29
C GLU A 80 10.80 -8.83 -1.86
N PHE A 81 10.06 -7.93 -1.22
CA PHE A 81 9.60 -8.12 0.16
C PHE A 81 8.61 -9.29 0.31
N PRO A 82 7.55 -9.42 -0.52
CA PRO A 82 6.67 -10.57 -0.41
C PRO A 82 7.36 -11.88 -0.81
N GLU A 83 8.30 -11.88 -1.77
CA GLU A 83 9.12 -13.04 -2.10
C GLU A 83 9.97 -13.49 -0.90
N LYS A 84 10.59 -12.54 -0.19
CA LYS A 84 11.34 -12.83 1.04
C LYS A 84 10.46 -13.50 2.10
N LEU A 85 9.22 -13.05 2.28
CA LEU A 85 8.27 -13.69 3.20
C LEU A 85 7.88 -15.10 2.74
N TYR A 86 7.69 -15.30 1.45
CA TYR A 86 7.38 -16.61 0.90
C TYR A 86 8.54 -17.61 1.11
N GLN A 87 9.76 -17.22 0.78
CA GLN A 87 10.96 -18.04 0.97
C GLN A 87 11.22 -18.35 2.45
N ALA A 88 10.91 -17.40 3.34
CA ALA A 88 11.03 -17.60 4.79
C ALA A 88 9.85 -18.38 5.39
N GLY A 89 8.86 -18.78 4.57
CA GLY A 89 7.72 -19.60 4.99
C GLY A 89 6.63 -18.84 5.74
N TYR A 90 6.51 -17.51 5.56
CA TYR A 90 5.43 -16.70 6.15
C TYR A 90 4.25 -16.46 5.19
N ALA A 91 4.41 -16.70 3.90
CA ALA A 91 3.34 -16.61 2.92
C ALA A 91 2.95 -18.00 2.40
N VAL A 92 1.70 -18.13 1.97
CA VAL A 92 1.08 -19.40 1.54
C VAL A 92 1.56 -19.82 0.15
N ALA A 93 1.79 -18.84 -0.74
CA ALA A 93 2.22 -19.07 -2.11
C ALA A 93 3.16 -17.94 -2.56
N ALA A 94 3.87 -18.16 -3.67
CA ALA A 94 4.71 -17.16 -4.30
C ALA A 94 3.89 -15.90 -4.64
N PRO A 95 4.46 -14.69 -4.48
CA PRO A 95 3.78 -13.45 -4.78
C PRO A 95 3.44 -13.33 -6.27
N LYS A 96 2.34 -12.65 -6.55
CA LYS A 96 1.98 -12.24 -7.91
C LYS A 96 1.89 -10.73 -7.97
N PRO A 97 2.31 -10.10 -9.08
CA PRO A 97 2.11 -8.67 -9.25
C PRO A 97 0.61 -8.39 -9.43
N TYR A 98 0.09 -7.41 -8.68
CA TYR A 98 -1.29 -6.93 -8.86
C TYR A 98 -1.35 -5.60 -9.60
N ALA A 99 -0.25 -4.84 -9.62
CA ALA A 99 -0.15 -3.55 -10.31
C ALA A 99 1.31 -3.16 -10.54
N TYR A 100 1.54 -2.16 -11.41
CA TYR A 100 2.82 -1.47 -11.56
C TYR A 100 2.63 0.01 -11.24
N GLY A 101 3.43 0.53 -10.31
CA GLY A 101 3.39 1.92 -9.92
C GLY A 101 4.31 2.82 -10.73
N ALA A 102 4.11 4.12 -10.61
CA ALA A 102 4.96 5.14 -11.23
C ALA A 102 5.47 6.13 -10.19
N LEU A 103 6.71 6.57 -10.36
CA LEU A 103 7.37 7.57 -9.53
C LEU A 103 7.09 8.97 -10.07
N VAL A 104 6.78 9.91 -9.16
CA VAL A 104 6.57 11.33 -9.50
C VAL A 104 7.42 12.25 -8.63
N VAL A 105 7.78 13.41 -9.15
CA VAL A 105 8.24 14.57 -8.38
C VAL A 105 7.02 15.42 -8.05
N TRP A 106 6.86 15.80 -6.78
CA TRP A 106 5.71 16.57 -6.30
C TRP A 106 6.15 17.72 -5.40
N THR A 107 5.53 18.90 -5.55
CA THR A 107 5.80 20.11 -4.76
C THR A 107 4.53 20.90 -4.51
N MET A 108 4.49 21.55 -3.34
CA MET A 108 3.47 22.55 -3.01
C MET A 108 3.93 23.97 -3.36
N LYS A 109 5.19 24.14 -3.76
CA LYS A 109 5.79 25.44 -4.12
C LYS A 109 5.64 25.74 -5.62
N ASP A 110 5.85 26.99 -5.98
CA ASP A 110 5.89 27.41 -7.38
C ASP A 110 7.27 27.11 -7.99
N LEU A 111 7.51 25.81 -8.26
CA LEU A 111 8.69 25.34 -8.96
C LEU A 111 8.31 24.88 -10.38
N ASP A 112 9.22 25.15 -11.35
CA ASP A 112 9.10 24.56 -12.67
C ASP A 112 9.61 23.12 -12.62
N LEU A 113 8.69 22.16 -12.66
CA LEU A 113 9.04 20.75 -12.65
C LEU A 113 9.41 20.18 -14.03
N HIS A 114 9.21 20.90 -15.12
CA HIS A 114 9.64 20.44 -16.45
C HIS A 114 11.16 20.29 -16.53
N THR A 115 11.87 21.10 -15.75
CA THR A 115 13.33 21.04 -15.60
C THR A 115 13.73 20.56 -14.21
N TRP A 116 13.00 19.61 -13.63
CA TRP A 116 13.16 19.22 -12.22
C TRP A 116 14.61 18.84 -11.86
N GLN A 117 15.37 18.20 -12.76
CA GLN A 117 16.75 17.81 -12.47
C GLN A 117 17.62 19.03 -12.13
N SER A 118 17.51 20.10 -12.92
CA SER A 118 18.25 21.33 -12.66
C SER A 118 17.62 22.15 -11.53
N ALA A 119 16.27 22.19 -11.45
CA ALA A 119 15.56 22.94 -10.41
C ALA A 119 15.92 22.45 -9.00
N LEU A 120 16.02 21.11 -8.78
CA LEU A 120 16.39 20.51 -7.50
C LEU A 120 17.80 20.90 -7.05
N ALA A 121 18.72 21.14 -7.99
CA ALA A 121 20.10 21.52 -7.69
C ALA A 121 20.23 22.99 -7.26
N THR A 122 19.26 23.87 -7.55
CA THR A 122 19.32 25.30 -7.22
C THR A 122 19.22 25.58 -5.72
N ALA A 123 19.60 26.79 -5.30
CA ALA A 123 19.43 27.27 -3.93
C ALA A 123 17.96 27.47 -3.51
N ALA A 124 17.03 27.53 -4.49
CA ALA A 124 15.59 27.61 -4.22
C ALA A 124 15.01 26.34 -3.57
N VAL A 125 15.70 25.20 -3.73
CA VAL A 125 15.35 23.93 -3.09
C VAL A 125 16.39 23.61 -2.02
N SER A 126 15.94 23.59 -0.77
CA SER A 126 16.78 23.28 0.39
C SER A 126 16.52 21.88 0.96
N LYS A 127 15.29 21.37 0.84
CA LYS A 127 14.89 20.05 1.35
C LYS A 127 14.09 19.29 0.30
N ILE A 128 14.49 18.05 0.08
CA ILE A 128 13.89 17.10 -0.87
C ILE A 128 13.43 15.87 -0.07
N ALA A 129 12.12 15.64 0.00
CA ALA A 129 11.57 14.48 0.71
C ALA A 129 11.69 13.22 -0.15
N VAL A 130 12.22 12.16 0.46
CA VAL A 130 12.35 10.81 -0.13
C VAL A 130 11.95 9.79 0.92
N ALA A 131 11.23 8.75 0.55
CA ALA A 131 10.97 7.65 1.48
C ALA A 131 12.27 6.87 1.76
N ASN A 132 12.41 6.30 2.95
CA ASN A 132 13.62 5.57 3.35
C ASN A 132 13.88 4.40 2.37
N PRO A 133 14.99 4.42 1.62
CA PRO A 133 15.26 3.43 0.58
C PRO A 133 15.51 2.01 1.12
N GLN A 134 15.80 1.86 2.41
CA GLN A 134 15.98 0.56 3.04
C GLN A 134 14.66 -0.18 3.27
N THR A 135 13.57 0.55 3.46
CA THR A 135 12.27 -0.02 3.83
C THR A 135 11.14 0.29 2.85
N ALA A 136 11.30 1.32 2.01
CA ALA A 136 10.29 1.77 1.07
C ALA A 136 10.77 1.62 -0.38
N PRO A 137 10.12 0.75 -1.19
CA PRO A 137 10.50 0.52 -2.60
C PRO A 137 10.55 1.80 -3.44
N TYR A 138 9.59 2.71 -3.30
CA TYR A 138 9.63 4.01 -3.99
C TYR A 138 10.84 4.85 -3.60
N GLY A 139 11.29 4.78 -2.35
CA GLY A 139 12.53 5.44 -1.92
C GLY A 139 13.76 4.84 -2.61
N ARG A 140 13.82 3.51 -2.71
CA ARG A 140 14.87 2.80 -3.43
C ARG A 140 14.91 3.19 -4.91
N GLU A 141 13.75 3.22 -5.56
CA GLU A 141 13.67 3.62 -6.96
C GLU A 141 13.97 5.12 -7.17
N THR A 142 13.62 5.99 -6.20
CA THR A 142 14.06 7.38 -6.19
C THR A 142 15.58 7.49 -6.19
N MET A 143 16.27 6.77 -5.30
CA MET A 143 17.74 6.80 -5.25
C MET A 143 18.37 6.28 -6.54
N LYS A 144 17.80 5.24 -7.16
CA LYS A 144 18.23 4.78 -8.49
C LYS A 144 18.04 5.87 -9.56
N ALA A 145 16.88 6.53 -9.56
CA ALA A 145 16.60 7.62 -10.52
C ALA A 145 17.57 8.77 -10.36
N LEU A 146 17.88 9.20 -9.13
CA LEU A 146 18.85 10.23 -8.84
C LEU A 146 20.27 9.81 -9.28
N GLY A 147 20.66 8.56 -9.05
CA GLY A 147 21.96 8.03 -9.47
C GLY A 147 22.10 7.99 -11.00
N LYS A 148 21.08 7.47 -11.74
CA LYS A 148 21.08 7.47 -13.20
C LYS A 148 21.09 8.90 -13.79
N ALA A 149 20.42 9.84 -13.11
CA ALA A 149 20.45 11.26 -13.48
C ALA A 149 21.73 11.99 -13.04
N LYS A 150 22.66 11.32 -12.34
CA LYS A 150 23.90 11.87 -11.77
C LYS A 150 23.65 13.03 -10.78
N LEU A 151 22.55 12.95 -10.04
CA LEU A 151 22.12 13.95 -9.06
C LEU A 151 22.30 13.49 -7.60
N ASP A 152 22.56 12.22 -7.36
CA ASP A 152 22.65 11.60 -6.04
C ASP A 152 23.68 12.31 -5.13
N GLN A 153 24.87 12.62 -5.64
CA GLN A 153 25.91 13.31 -4.89
C GLN A 153 25.55 14.78 -4.61
N VAL A 154 25.05 15.48 -5.63
CA VAL A 154 24.72 16.92 -5.54
C VAL A 154 23.54 17.15 -4.61
N LEU A 155 22.56 16.27 -4.64
CA LEU A 155 21.34 16.41 -3.85
C LEU A 155 21.43 15.76 -2.45
N ALA A 156 22.44 14.90 -2.19
CA ALA A 156 22.61 14.23 -0.91
C ALA A 156 22.44 15.14 0.33
N PRO A 157 23.01 16.36 0.38
CA PRO A 157 22.84 17.25 1.54
C PRO A 157 21.42 17.80 1.73
N LYS A 158 20.59 17.71 0.69
CA LYS A 158 19.19 18.21 0.70
C LYS A 158 18.17 17.12 1.01
N LEU A 159 18.55 15.83 0.98
CA LEU A 159 17.62 14.73 1.17
C LEU A 159 17.15 14.64 2.61
N VAL A 160 15.84 14.55 2.79
CA VAL A 160 15.19 14.24 4.06
C VAL A 160 14.36 12.97 3.89
N PHE A 161 14.64 11.98 4.75
CA PHE A 161 14.03 10.67 4.61
C PHE A 161 12.79 10.53 5.50
N GLY A 162 11.67 10.20 4.88
CA GLY A 162 10.46 9.76 5.58
C GLY A 162 10.48 8.24 5.78
N GLU A 163 9.97 7.75 6.88
CA GLU A 163 9.89 6.32 7.21
C GLU A 163 9.06 5.49 6.21
N SER A 164 8.15 6.16 5.50
CA SER A 164 7.26 5.59 4.47
C SER A 164 6.87 6.66 3.46
N ILE A 165 6.21 6.25 2.37
CA ILE A 165 5.58 7.18 1.42
C ILE A 165 4.57 8.09 2.12
N ALA A 166 3.80 7.60 3.10
CA ALA A 166 2.84 8.44 3.83
C ALA A 166 3.54 9.60 4.57
N GLN A 167 4.63 9.34 5.29
CA GLN A 167 5.38 10.42 5.95
C GLN A 167 6.09 11.33 4.94
N THR A 168 6.62 10.79 3.85
CA THR A 168 7.19 11.59 2.76
C THR A 168 6.15 12.56 2.19
N ASN A 169 4.93 12.08 1.95
CA ASN A 169 3.81 12.91 1.49
C ASN A 169 3.47 14.03 2.48
N GLN A 170 3.50 13.74 3.78
CA GLN A 170 3.28 14.76 4.81
C GLN A 170 4.35 15.87 4.76
N TYR A 171 5.63 15.51 4.54
CA TYR A 171 6.69 16.51 4.40
C TYR A 171 6.50 17.40 3.18
N ILE A 172 6.04 16.85 2.05
CA ILE A 172 5.76 17.61 0.84
C ILE A 172 4.52 18.47 1.03
N PHE A 173 3.41 17.86 1.47
CA PHE A 173 2.11 18.53 1.60
C PHE A 173 2.12 19.68 2.60
N SER A 174 2.81 19.53 3.73
CA SER A 174 2.98 20.58 4.74
C SER A 174 4.07 21.62 4.39
N ALA A 175 4.72 21.47 3.22
CA ALA A 175 5.84 22.30 2.78
C ALA A 175 7.05 22.34 3.75
N VAL A 176 7.19 21.31 4.61
CA VAL A 176 8.40 21.06 5.41
C VAL A 176 9.56 20.70 4.49
N ALA A 177 9.27 19.95 3.41
CA ALA A 177 10.16 19.80 2.27
C ALA A 177 9.68 20.67 1.10
N ASP A 178 10.61 21.22 0.33
CA ASP A 178 10.30 22.08 -0.81
C ASP A 178 9.69 21.28 -1.96
N VAL A 179 10.10 20.04 -2.09
CA VAL A 179 9.74 19.09 -3.14
C VAL A 179 10.01 17.68 -2.62
N GLY A 180 9.46 16.68 -3.25
CA GLY A 180 9.81 15.30 -2.92
C GLY A 180 9.39 14.32 -4.01
N PHE A 181 9.79 13.07 -3.80
CA PHE A 181 9.47 11.96 -4.68
C PHE A 181 8.41 11.08 -4.02
N THR A 182 7.35 10.77 -4.76
CA THR A 182 6.25 9.96 -4.26
C THR A 182 5.63 9.08 -5.36
N ALA A 183 4.60 8.31 -5.00
CA ALA A 183 3.86 7.49 -5.94
C ALA A 183 2.84 8.33 -6.73
N LYS A 184 2.65 8.03 -8.02
CA LYS A 184 1.61 8.64 -8.85
C LYS A 184 0.21 8.45 -8.26
N SER A 185 -0.05 7.31 -7.64
CA SER A 185 -1.31 7.01 -6.96
C SER A 185 -1.69 8.01 -5.87
N VAL A 186 -0.71 8.64 -5.23
CA VAL A 186 -0.94 9.67 -4.21
C VAL A 186 -1.45 10.96 -4.84
N VAL A 187 -0.76 11.47 -5.86
CA VAL A 187 -1.12 12.75 -6.49
C VAL A 187 -2.39 12.68 -7.33
N LEU A 188 -2.83 11.48 -7.70
CA LEU A 188 -4.10 11.22 -8.37
C LEU A 188 -5.26 10.97 -7.42
N ALA A 189 -4.98 10.75 -6.13
CA ALA A 189 -6.04 10.55 -5.13
C ALA A 189 -7.02 11.75 -5.12
N PRO A 190 -8.34 11.51 -4.96
CA PRO A 190 -9.35 12.58 -4.98
C PRO A 190 -9.01 13.73 -4.03
N ASP A 191 -8.55 13.43 -2.82
CA ASP A 191 -8.18 14.40 -1.80
C ASP A 191 -6.90 15.19 -2.15
N MET A 192 -6.08 14.69 -3.06
CA MET A 192 -4.82 15.32 -3.50
C MET A 192 -4.96 16.03 -4.86
N LYS A 193 -6.09 15.84 -5.55
CA LYS A 193 -6.33 16.48 -6.85
C LYS A 193 -6.22 17.98 -6.79
N GLY A 194 -5.34 18.56 -7.61
CA GLY A 194 -5.07 20.00 -7.63
C GLY A 194 -4.24 20.52 -6.47
N LYS A 195 -3.70 19.67 -5.61
CA LYS A 195 -2.78 20.05 -4.53
C LYS A 195 -1.34 20.07 -5.03
N GLY A 196 -0.80 21.27 -5.21
CA GLY A 196 0.56 21.45 -5.73
C GLY A 196 0.70 21.10 -7.21
N LYS A 197 1.95 20.90 -7.62
CA LYS A 197 2.35 20.52 -8.99
C LYS A 197 3.14 19.21 -8.93
N TRP A 198 2.99 18.38 -9.96
CA TRP A 198 3.76 17.15 -10.07
C TRP A 198 4.07 16.80 -11.51
N ILE A 199 5.11 15.99 -11.71
CA ILE A 199 5.50 15.43 -13.00
C ILE A 199 5.98 13.99 -12.81
N GLU A 200 5.75 13.13 -13.80
CA GLU A 200 6.30 11.78 -13.77
C GLU A 200 7.83 11.80 -13.94
N VAL A 201 8.51 10.99 -13.16
CA VAL A 201 9.93 10.72 -13.39
C VAL A 201 10.04 9.83 -14.63
N PRO A 202 10.96 10.14 -15.58
CA PRO A 202 11.15 9.30 -16.76
C PRO A 202 11.41 7.83 -16.39
N LYS A 203 10.72 6.91 -17.06
CA LYS A 203 10.74 5.47 -16.73
C LYS A 203 12.09 4.79 -16.95
N ASP A 204 12.97 5.36 -17.76
CA ASP A 204 14.34 4.91 -17.99
C ASP A 204 15.29 5.21 -16.81
N LEU A 205 14.88 6.10 -15.90
CA LEU A 205 15.66 6.45 -14.72
C LEU A 205 15.49 5.48 -13.53
N TYR A 206 14.49 4.61 -13.53
CA TYR A 206 14.25 3.65 -12.44
C TYR A 206 13.73 2.31 -12.97
N GLU A 207 13.66 1.29 -12.12
CA GLU A 207 13.14 -0.02 -12.50
C GLU A 207 11.61 -0.06 -12.38
N PRO A 208 10.91 -0.91 -13.14
CA PRO A 208 9.47 -1.09 -13.00
C PRO A 208 9.07 -1.42 -11.55
N ILE A 209 8.15 -0.64 -10.97
CA ILE A 209 7.72 -0.81 -9.58
C ILE A 209 6.56 -1.80 -9.55
N ALA A 210 6.88 -3.09 -9.70
CA ALA A 210 5.89 -4.18 -9.63
C ALA A 210 5.43 -4.37 -8.19
N GLN A 211 4.12 -4.26 -7.95
CA GLN A 211 3.52 -4.36 -6.62
C GLN A 211 3.04 -5.79 -6.38
N GLY A 212 3.61 -6.46 -5.37
CA GLY A 212 3.32 -7.86 -5.06
C GLY A 212 2.28 -8.05 -3.96
N ALA A 213 1.43 -9.07 -4.11
CA ALA A 213 0.47 -9.48 -3.09
C ALA A 213 0.69 -10.92 -2.65
N VAL A 214 0.51 -11.19 -1.35
CA VAL A 214 0.53 -12.55 -0.78
C VAL A 214 -0.50 -12.70 0.32
N ILE A 215 -1.07 -13.91 0.42
CA ILE A 215 -1.77 -14.36 1.63
C ILE A 215 -0.72 -14.84 2.63
N LEU A 216 -0.80 -14.37 3.84
CA LEU A 216 0.09 -14.77 4.93
C LEU A 216 -0.43 -16.02 5.63
N LYS A 217 0.45 -16.76 6.30
CA LYS A 217 0.06 -17.96 7.05
C LYS A 217 -1.02 -17.66 8.09
N HIS A 218 -0.90 -16.53 8.80
CA HIS A 218 -1.93 -16.11 9.75
C HIS A 218 -3.31 -16.05 9.10
N GLY A 219 -3.47 -15.38 7.95
CA GLY A 219 -4.76 -15.30 7.25
C GLY A 219 -5.26 -16.65 6.75
N GLN A 220 -4.34 -17.53 6.33
CA GLN A 220 -4.69 -18.91 5.95
C GLN A 220 -5.19 -19.74 7.14
N GLU A 221 -4.70 -19.49 8.34
CA GLU A 221 -5.06 -20.24 9.55
C GLU A 221 -6.32 -19.68 10.22
N THR A 222 -6.52 -18.36 10.21
CA THR A 222 -7.60 -17.69 10.95
C THR A 222 -8.80 -17.34 10.08
N ASN A 223 -8.59 -16.86 8.85
CA ASN A 223 -9.62 -16.40 7.92
C ASN A 223 -9.41 -16.91 6.48
N PRO A 224 -9.22 -18.22 6.25
CA PRO A 224 -8.78 -18.75 4.95
C PRO A 224 -9.70 -18.35 3.79
N LYS A 225 -11.01 -18.42 4.01
CA LYS A 225 -12.01 -18.10 2.99
C LYS A 225 -11.95 -16.63 2.61
N LEU A 226 -12.00 -15.73 3.59
CA LEU A 226 -12.01 -14.28 3.35
C LEU A 226 -10.68 -13.81 2.75
N ALA A 227 -9.54 -14.36 3.20
CA ALA A 227 -8.24 -14.05 2.63
C ALA A 227 -8.15 -14.45 1.14
N GLN A 228 -8.68 -15.62 0.77
CA GLN A 228 -8.75 -16.09 -0.62
C GLN A 228 -9.69 -15.21 -1.46
N GLU A 229 -10.87 -14.88 -0.95
CA GLU A 229 -11.85 -14.02 -1.63
C GLU A 229 -11.27 -12.64 -1.90
N PHE A 230 -10.65 -12.00 -0.90
CA PHE A 230 -10.02 -10.70 -1.10
C PHE A 230 -8.83 -10.77 -2.06
N TYR A 231 -7.98 -11.80 -1.93
CA TYR A 231 -6.86 -11.99 -2.84
C TYR A 231 -7.34 -12.16 -4.30
N ALA A 232 -8.39 -12.94 -4.52
CA ALA A 232 -8.98 -13.09 -5.85
C ALA A 232 -9.60 -11.78 -6.36
N PHE A 233 -10.28 -11.01 -5.49
CA PHE A 233 -10.85 -9.72 -5.82
C PHE A 233 -9.81 -8.74 -6.36
N LEU A 234 -8.57 -8.73 -5.85
CA LEU A 234 -7.49 -7.85 -6.32
C LEU A 234 -7.22 -7.98 -7.83
N TYR A 235 -7.56 -9.12 -8.43
CA TYR A 235 -7.37 -9.40 -9.85
C TYR A 235 -8.67 -9.32 -10.67
N SER A 236 -9.78 -8.91 -10.05
CA SER A 236 -11.06 -8.70 -10.71
C SER A 236 -11.05 -7.44 -11.57
N ASP A 237 -11.95 -7.37 -12.55
CA ASP A 237 -12.09 -6.19 -13.43
C ASP A 237 -12.39 -4.91 -12.63
N LYS A 238 -13.16 -5.02 -11.54
CA LYS A 238 -13.47 -3.89 -10.66
C LYS A 238 -12.26 -3.37 -9.91
N ALA A 239 -11.48 -4.26 -9.31
CA ALA A 239 -10.24 -3.87 -8.63
C ALA A 239 -9.23 -3.29 -9.63
N ARG A 240 -9.12 -3.87 -10.81
CA ARG A 240 -8.28 -3.38 -11.91
C ARG A 240 -8.68 -1.96 -12.32
N ALA A 241 -9.97 -1.70 -12.54
CA ALA A 241 -10.46 -0.36 -12.87
C ALA A 241 -10.15 0.67 -11.77
N ILE A 242 -10.27 0.30 -10.50
CA ILE A 242 -9.88 1.16 -9.38
C ILE A 242 -8.37 1.45 -9.43
N LEU A 243 -7.53 0.44 -9.60
CA LEU A 243 -6.08 0.63 -9.68
C LEU A 243 -5.68 1.53 -10.85
N GLU A 244 -6.27 1.35 -12.04
CA GLU A 244 -6.04 2.21 -13.20
C GLU A 244 -6.44 3.67 -12.93
N HIS A 245 -7.56 3.89 -12.21
CA HIS A 245 -8.00 5.24 -11.81
C HIS A 245 -6.92 5.97 -10.98
N TYR A 246 -6.20 5.24 -10.14
CA TYR A 246 -5.06 5.76 -9.37
C TYR A 246 -3.74 5.77 -10.14
N GLY A 247 -3.76 5.53 -11.46
CA GLY A 247 -2.59 5.62 -12.34
C GLY A 247 -1.63 4.44 -12.26
N TYR A 248 -2.05 3.31 -11.69
CA TYR A 248 -1.32 2.06 -11.82
C TYR A 248 -1.47 1.48 -13.22
N LEU A 249 -0.42 0.83 -13.71
CA LEU A 249 -0.49 -0.04 -14.87
C LEU A 249 -0.78 -1.47 -14.38
N LEU A 250 -1.50 -2.22 -15.20
CA LEU A 250 -1.89 -3.59 -14.85
C LEU A 250 -0.94 -4.62 -15.47
N PRO A 251 -0.73 -5.79 -14.80
CA PRO A 251 0.02 -6.91 -15.35
C PRO A 251 -0.65 -7.51 -16.58
#